data_676fbd538d7a673cd201d9904fe4fe3a
#
_entry.id   676fbd538d7a673cd201d9904fe4fe3a
#
_cell.length_a   1.000
_cell.length_b   1.000
_cell.length_c   1.000
_cell.angle_alpha   90.00
_cell.angle_beta   90.00
_cell.angle_gamma   90.00
#
_symmetry.space_group_name_H-M   'P 1'
#
loop_
_entity.id
_entity.type
_entity.pdbx_description
1 polymer ?
#
loop_
_entity_poly.entity_id
_entity_poly.type
_entity_poly.pdbx_seq_one_letter_code
_entity_poly.pdbx_strand_id
1 'polypeptide(L)'
;MIPRKLLIAIGNVSSFFLVSASPRSWSSLQQRDSCTFNSSTNPQCWGDYSLDTNYYDEVPNTGVTREYWFELQNTTAAVDGVERIVLTVNGTIPGPTIVADWGDNIVVHVTNGLQNNGTSIHFHGVRQLNTNQMDGTNSLQQCPIAPGDSFTHSFTAQQYGHSWYHSHFAVQAWNGVFGGIVINGPASAPYDVDMGVLTLSDWYHDTTDYLWATEARSGTPPSVNNGLINGTNVYNSGGKRFGTTFQAGKKYRFRLVNTAMDTQFKFMIDNHNMTVMASDFVPIVPYETDVLSIAIGQRYDIVIEANQVPSNYWMRAFPATDCSGSNESADNIRGIIRYDPSSTEDPTSSAYTYTTDCNDEPIASLVPYLSMNASTPASTQAVDIDFNTNITDTGLRKWTINGDDFQAYWDAPTLQQGLINSSYFNATSGIARLTDDNSWVYFVIENNGANAPPISHPIHLHGHDFYVLAQEGGATYSSTGTTLQLTNPPRRDTAVLPASGFLVIGFITDNPGVWPLHCHVS
;
A
#
# COMPACT_ATOMS: atom_id res chain seq x y z
N MET A 1 16.77 13.03 50.24
CA MET A 1 16.32 14.35 50.71
C MET A 1 16.88 15.40 49.81
N ILE A 2 16.06 16.11 49.10
CA ILE A 2 16.01 17.44 48.49
C ILE A 2 15.13 17.32 47.22
N PRO A 3 13.95 17.96 47.21
CA PRO A 3 13.08 17.98 46.05
C PRO A 3 13.53 19.10 45.08
N ARG A 4 13.67 18.75 43.79
CA ARG A 4 13.86 19.76 42.73
C ARG A 4 12.51 20.23 42.22
N LYS A 5 12.27 21.51 42.36
CA LYS A 5 11.10 22.25 41.89
C LYS A 5 11.07 22.29 40.35
N LEU A 6 9.92 21.96 39.81
CA LEU A 6 9.58 22.18 38.43
C LEU A 6 9.22 23.65 38.21
N LEU A 7 9.93 24.35 37.33
CA LEU A 7 9.56 25.70 36.87
C LEU A 7 8.65 25.55 35.65
N ILE A 8 7.41 25.98 35.82
CA ILE A 8 6.47 26.17 34.71
C ILE A 8 6.66 27.59 34.18
N ALA A 9 7.13 27.74 32.96
CA ALA A 9 7.11 29.02 32.25
C ALA A 9 5.81 29.11 31.45
N ILE A 10 4.93 30.01 31.85
CA ILE A 10 3.72 30.38 31.09
C ILE A 10 4.15 31.41 30.04
N GLY A 11 4.16 31.00 28.79
CA GLY A 11 4.39 31.86 27.62
C GLY A 11 3.12 32.03 26.81
N ASN A 12 2.83 33.26 26.47
CA ASN A 12 1.65 33.88 25.92
C ASN A 12 0.93 33.14 24.76
N VAL A 13 -0.39 33.21 24.83
CA VAL A 13 -1.38 32.89 23.81
C VAL A 13 -1.10 33.69 22.53
N SER A 14 -0.67 33.03 21.49
CA SER A 14 -0.66 33.58 20.13
C SER A 14 -1.82 32.94 19.35
N SER A 15 -2.61 33.79 18.76
CA SER A 15 -3.86 33.51 18.04
C SER A 15 -3.69 32.42 16.99
N PHE A 16 -4.40 31.31 17.14
CA PHE A 16 -4.51 30.28 16.13
C PHE A 16 -5.43 30.77 15.00
N PHE A 17 -4.87 31.02 13.83
CA PHE A 17 -5.65 31.06 12.60
C PHE A 17 -5.92 29.60 12.19
N LEU A 18 -7.15 29.16 12.39
CA LEU A 18 -7.69 27.97 11.76
C LEU A 18 -7.71 28.21 10.24
N VAL A 19 -6.69 27.73 9.55
CA VAL A 19 -6.78 27.56 8.10
C VAL A 19 -7.57 26.28 7.87
N SER A 20 -8.88 26.41 7.66
CA SER A 20 -9.71 25.33 7.17
C SER A 20 -9.17 24.93 5.79
N ALA A 21 -8.58 23.75 5.69
CA ALA A 21 -8.25 23.15 4.40
C ALA A 21 -9.58 22.76 3.73
N SER A 22 -10.12 23.68 2.93
CA SER A 22 -11.19 23.35 1.99
C SER A 22 -10.65 22.27 1.06
N PRO A 23 -11.42 21.23 0.72
CA PRO A 23 -11.04 20.31 -0.34
C PRO A 23 -10.85 21.16 -1.61
N ARG A 24 -9.60 21.34 -2.02
CA ARG A 24 -9.32 21.98 -3.30
C ARG A 24 -9.93 21.09 -4.37
N SER A 25 -10.86 21.64 -5.13
CA SER A 25 -11.36 20.99 -6.34
C SER A 25 -10.15 20.56 -7.19
N TRP A 26 -10.19 19.36 -7.73
CA TRP A 26 -9.16 18.73 -8.56
C TRP A 26 -8.73 19.55 -9.81
N SER A 27 -9.29 20.74 -10.00
CA SER A 27 -9.03 21.64 -11.13
C SER A 27 -7.71 22.43 -11.05
N SER A 28 -6.84 22.21 -10.06
CA SER A 28 -5.63 23.02 -9.89
C SER A 28 -4.33 22.25 -9.68
N LEU A 29 -4.19 21.04 -10.24
CA LEU A 29 -2.85 20.53 -10.54
C LEU A 29 -2.36 21.34 -11.76
N GLN A 30 -1.57 22.38 -11.49
CA GLN A 30 -1.10 23.31 -12.50
C GLN A 30 -0.30 22.59 -13.58
N GLN A 31 -0.61 22.91 -14.83
CA GLN A 31 0.25 22.68 -15.98
C GLN A 31 1.62 23.32 -15.67
N ARG A 32 2.64 22.50 -15.47
CA ARG A 32 4.00 22.96 -15.17
C ARG A 32 4.76 23.12 -16.46
N ASP A 33 5.11 24.35 -16.83
CA ASP A 33 5.86 24.68 -18.04
C ASP A 33 7.37 24.52 -17.83
N SER A 34 8.02 23.98 -18.86
CA SER A 34 9.47 23.80 -19.03
C SER A 34 10.18 22.94 -17.98
N CYS A 35 11.42 22.53 -18.26
CA CYS A 35 12.22 21.55 -17.53
C CYS A 35 12.42 21.77 -16.00
N THR A 36 11.60 22.58 -15.33
CA THR A 36 11.57 22.69 -13.88
C THR A 36 10.93 21.45 -13.24
N PHE A 37 9.90 20.87 -13.91
CA PHE A 37 9.21 19.66 -13.47
C PHE A 37 8.73 18.86 -14.67
N ASN A 38 8.26 17.63 -14.46
CA ASN A 38 7.75 16.79 -15.55
C ASN A 38 6.53 17.44 -16.26
N SER A 39 6.42 17.18 -17.54
CA SER A 39 5.31 17.65 -18.37
C SER A 39 4.91 16.59 -19.39
N SER A 40 3.80 16.79 -20.09
CA SER A 40 3.35 15.87 -21.15
C SER A 40 4.36 15.74 -22.31
N THR A 41 5.25 16.73 -22.49
CA THR A 41 6.30 16.73 -23.54
C THR A 41 7.68 16.34 -23.00
N ASN A 42 7.90 16.40 -21.68
CA ASN A 42 9.14 15.98 -21.03
C ASN A 42 8.83 15.37 -19.66
N PRO A 43 8.28 14.14 -19.62
CA PRO A 43 7.86 13.51 -18.37
C PRO A 43 9.03 13.11 -17.47
N GLN A 44 10.24 12.91 -18.03
CA GLN A 44 11.42 12.43 -17.32
C GLN A 44 12.18 13.51 -16.56
N CYS A 45 11.84 14.77 -16.75
CA CYS A 45 12.55 15.91 -16.17
C CYS A 45 12.02 16.29 -14.79
N TRP A 46 12.93 16.64 -13.85
CA TRP A 46 12.59 17.15 -12.52
C TRP A 46 13.69 18.11 -12.00
N GLY A 47 13.69 19.34 -12.48
CA GLY A 47 14.75 20.29 -12.17
C GLY A 47 16.12 19.82 -12.67
N ASP A 48 17.10 19.77 -11.76
CA ASP A 48 18.45 19.25 -12.03
C ASP A 48 18.49 17.69 -12.03
N TYR A 49 17.37 17.04 -11.74
CA TYR A 49 17.21 15.60 -11.64
C TYR A 49 16.36 15.05 -12.79
N SER A 50 16.39 13.76 -12.96
CA SER A 50 15.60 13.08 -13.98
C SER A 50 15.24 11.65 -13.55
N LEU A 51 14.56 10.95 -14.43
CA LEU A 51 14.26 9.53 -14.25
C LEU A 51 15.53 8.66 -14.19
N ASP A 52 16.69 9.14 -14.74
CA ASP A 52 17.97 8.45 -14.67
C ASP A 52 18.72 8.67 -13.35
N THR A 53 18.25 9.59 -12.51
CA THR A 53 18.87 9.86 -11.20
C THR A 53 18.63 8.68 -10.26
N ASN A 54 19.70 8.18 -9.64
CA ASN A 54 19.58 7.14 -8.64
C ASN A 54 19.03 7.72 -7.33
N TYR A 55 17.73 7.60 -7.10
CA TYR A 55 17.05 8.12 -5.92
C TYR A 55 17.42 7.42 -4.61
N TYR A 56 18.18 6.34 -4.65
CA TYR A 56 18.78 5.75 -3.45
C TYR A 56 19.99 6.54 -2.96
N ASP A 57 20.71 7.20 -3.87
CA ASP A 57 21.95 7.94 -3.59
C ASP A 57 21.74 9.46 -3.57
N GLU A 58 20.83 9.96 -4.42
CA GLU A 58 20.60 11.39 -4.59
C GLU A 58 19.12 11.75 -4.41
N VAL A 59 18.85 12.68 -3.51
CA VAL A 59 17.50 13.18 -3.24
C VAL A 59 17.54 14.72 -3.28
N PRO A 60 16.60 15.38 -4.00
CA PRO A 60 16.51 16.84 -3.99
C PRO A 60 16.40 17.39 -2.57
N ASN A 61 17.08 18.50 -2.31
CA ASN A 61 16.85 19.25 -1.09
C ASN A 61 15.97 20.46 -1.41
N THR A 62 14.67 20.32 -1.25
CA THR A 62 13.70 21.38 -1.57
C THR A 62 13.64 22.46 -0.48
N GLY A 63 14.03 22.11 0.76
CA GLY A 63 13.83 22.97 1.93
C GLY A 63 12.35 23.18 2.30
N VAL A 64 11.43 22.44 1.66
CA VAL A 64 9.98 22.56 1.87
C VAL A 64 9.51 21.51 2.86
N THR A 65 8.65 21.92 3.80
CA THR A 65 7.92 21.02 4.69
C THR A 65 6.46 21.01 4.34
N ARG A 66 5.90 19.80 4.18
CA ARG A 66 4.46 19.55 3.97
C ARG A 66 3.89 19.01 5.26
N GLU A 67 2.94 19.72 5.84
CA GLU A 67 2.42 19.45 7.17
C GLU A 67 0.95 19.04 7.10
N TYR A 68 0.59 17.94 7.79
CA TYR A 68 -0.74 17.35 7.76
C TYR A 68 -1.22 17.05 9.18
N TRP A 69 -2.52 17.25 9.43
CA TRP A 69 -3.18 16.92 10.69
C TRP A 69 -4.26 15.89 10.43
N PHE A 70 -4.09 14.72 11.01
CA PHE A 70 -5.00 13.59 10.92
C PHE A 70 -5.65 13.36 12.27
N GLU A 71 -6.97 13.38 12.30
CA GLU A 71 -7.76 12.95 13.44
C GLU A 71 -8.51 11.67 13.08
N LEU A 72 -8.26 10.59 13.82
CA LEU A 72 -8.99 9.35 13.67
C LEU A 72 -10.29 9.44 14.45
N GLN A 73 -11.39 9.16 13.78
CA GLN A 73 -12.73 9.33 14.32
C GLN A 73 -13.57 8.06 14.11
N ASN A 74 -14.39 7.72 15.12
CA ASN A 74 -15.41 6.70 15.01
C ASN A 74 -16.74 7.40 14.63
N THR A 75 -17.36 6.95 13.55
CA THR A 75 -18.61 7.52 13.03
C THR A 75 -19.43 6.46 12.31
N THR A 76 -20.52 6.85 11.65
CA THR A 76 -21.27 6.01 10.72
C THR A 76 -21.16 6.55 9.30
N ALA A 77 -21.11 5.65 8.32
CA ALA A 77 -21.15 6.00 6.92
C ALA A 77 -21.89 4.92 6.09
N ALA A 78 -22.40 5.35 4.94
CA ALA A 78 -23.09 4.49 3.97
C ALA A 78 -22.43 4.64 2.59
N VAL A 79 -21.16 4.20 2.48
CA VAL A 79 -20.33 4.42 1.27
C VAL A 79 -20.86 3.70 0.03
N ASP A 80 -21.61 2.62 0.22
CA ASP A 80 -22.29 1.86 -0.83
C ASP A 80 -23.82 1.87 -0.68
N GLY A 81 -24.34 2.67 0.29
CA GLY A 81 -25.76 2.78 0.59
C GLY A 81 -26.21 1.99 1.81
N VAL A 82 -25.33 1.15 2.39
CA VAL A 82 -25.58 0.45 3.65
C VAL A 82 -24.84 1.17 4.76
N GLU A 83 -25.59 1.64 5.78
CA GLU A 83 -25.00 2.33 6.93
C GLU A 83 -24.34 1.32 7.88
N ARG A 84 -23.10 1.60 8.26
CA ARG A 84 -22.39 0.89 9.33
C ARG A 84 -21.46 1.81 10.12
N ILE A 85 -20.98 1.33 11.27
CA ILE A 85 -19.89 1.96 11.99
C ILE A 85 -18.62 1.88 11.15
N VAL A 86 -17.91 3.01 11.03
CA VAL A 86 -16.65 3.13 10.31
C VAL A 86 -15.65 3.92 11.14
N LEU A 87 -14.37 3.72 10.85
CA LEU A 87 -13.30 4.59 11.31
C LEU A 87 -12.87 5.49 10.13
N THR A 88 -12.61 6.74 10.41
CA THR A 88 -12.26 7.72 9.36
C THR A 88 -11.01 8.48 9.73
N VAL A 89 -10.34 9.02 8.72
CA VAL A 89 -9.33 10.07 8.90
C VAL A 89 -9.97 11.39 8.48
N ASN A 90 -10.10 12.33 9.40
CA ASN A 90 -10.75 13.64 9.19
C ASN A 90 -12.17 13.52 8.60
N GLY A 91 -12.92 12.50 9.03
CA GLY A 91 -14.33 12.30 8.66
C GLY A 91 -14.56 11.73 7.26
N THR A 92 -13.55 11.26 6.53
CA THR A 92 -13.68 10.76 5.15
C THR A 92 -13.09 9.36 4.98
N ILE A 93 -13.61 8.62 3.98
CA ILE A 93 -13.07 7.35 3.46
C ILE A 93 -13.05 7.44 1.92
N PRO A 94 -11.88 7.31 1.26
CA PRO A 94 -10.54 7.36 1.83
C PRO A 94 -10.28 8.66 2.59
N GLY A 95 -9.33 8.65 3.53
CA GLY A 95 -8.83 9.83 4.21
C GLY A 95 -8.10 10.79 3.28
N PRO A 96 -7.70 12.00 3.75
CA PRO A 96 -7.02 13.01 2.95
C PRO A 96 -5.73 12.47 2.33
N THR A 97 -5.48 12.79 1.05
CA THR A 97 -4.23 12.42 0.38
C THR A 97 -3.08 13.31 0.84
N ILE A 98 -1.96 12.71 1.24
CA ILE A 98 -0.68 13.39 1.43
C ILE A 98 -0.10 13.69 0.05
N VAL A 99 0.26 14.94 -0.23
CA VAL A 99 0.87 15.37 -1.50
C VAL A 99 2.16 16.12 -1.20
N ALA A 100 3.27 15.61 -1.67
CA ALA A 100 4.59 16.21 -1.54
C ALA A 100 5.32 16.18 -2.88
N ASP A 101 6.41 16.92 -2.98
CA ASP A 101 7.37 16.80 -4.06
C ASP A 101 8.57 15.97 -3.59
N TRP A 102 9.25 15.29 -4.50
CA TRP A 102 10.46 14.54 -4.22
C TRP A 102 11.49 15.43 -3.53
N GLY A 103 11.93 15.02 -2.32
CA GLY A 103 12.84 15.76 -1.46
C GLY A 103 12.18 16.69 -0.44
N ASP A 104 10.85 16.82 -0.42
CA ASP A 104 10.15 17.54 0.64
C ASP A 104 10.26 16.78 1.97
N ASN A 105 10.23 17.52 3.07
CA ASN A 105 10.01 16.93 4.39
C ASN A 105 8.50 16.82 4.63
N ILE A 106 8.04 15.64 5.02
CA ILE A 106 6.64 15.35 5.33
C ILE A 106 6.50 15.26 6.85
N VAL A 107 5.56 16.03 7.39
CA VAL A 107 5.21 16.00 8.82
C VAL A 107 3.73 15.66 8.94
N VAL A 108 3.41 14.60 9.69
CA VAL A 108 2.03 14.15 9.89
C VAL A 108 1.74 14.08 11.38
N HIS A 109 0.85 14.94 11.86
CA HIS A 109 0.35 14.92 13.23
C HIS A 109 -0.88 14.03 13.29
N VAL A 110 -0.78 12.91 13.99
CA VAL A 110 -1.87 11.94 14.14
C VAL A 110 -2.46 12.06 15.53
N THR A 111 -3.73 12.40 15.61
CA THR A 111 -4.50 12.44 16.87
C THR A 111 -5.47 11.27 16.90
N ASN A 112 -5.44 10.51 18.00
CA ASN A 112 -6.38 9.43 18.22
C ASN A 112 -7.66 9.96 18.88
N GLY A 113 -8.69 10.25 18.08
CA GLY A 113 -10.03 10.62 18.54
C GLY A 113 -10.95 9.42 18.86
N LEU A 114 -10.42 8.18 18.79
CA LEU A 114 -11.18 6.98 19.20
C LEU A 114 -11.34 6.92 20.72
N GLN A 115 -12.43 6.28 21.19
CA GLN A 115 -12.76 6.28 22.62
C GLN A 115 -12.20 5.08 23.39
N ASN A 116 -11.82 4.01 22.71
CA ASN A 116 -11.61 2.71 23.34
C ASN A 116 -10.40 1.91 22.85
N ASN A 117 -9.74 2.34 21.77
CA ASN A 117 -8.61 1.59 21.19
C ASN A 117 -7.41 2.51 20.93
N GLY A 118 -6.20 1.95 21.03
CA GLY A 118 -5.01 2.54 20.45
C GLY A 118 -5.09 2.62 18.94
N THR A 119 -4.16 3.34 18.32
CA THR A 119 -4.00 3.40 16.87
C THR A 119 -2.55 3.64 16.48
N SER A 120 -2.24 3.46 15.21
CA SER A 120 -0.99 3.90 14.60
C SER A 120 -1.23 4.13 13.10
N ILE A 121 -0.37 4.90 12.45
CA ILE A 121 -0.42 5.13 10.99
C ILE A 121 0.93 4.74 10.39
N HIS A 122 0.89 3.77 9.50
CA HIS A 122 2.01 3.35 8.67
C HIS A 122 1.94 4.02 7.30
N PHE A 123 3.11 4.37 6.76
CA PHE A 123 3.28 4.97 5.43
C PHE A 123 3.84 3.92 4.49
N HIS A 124 2.94 3.13 3.89
CA HIS A 124 3.26 1.93 3.13
C HIS A 124 4.26 2.20 2.00
N GLY A 125 5.33 1.41 1.95
CA GLY A 125 6.37 1.47 0.92
C GLY A 125 7.30 2.68 1.01
N VAL A 126 7.11 3.60 1.96
CA VAL A 126 8.07 4.68 2.21
C VAL A 126 9.31 4.09 2.87
N ARG A 127 10.48 4.37 2.29
CA ARG A 127 11.75 3.77 2.74
C ARG A 127 12.13 4.12 4.17
N GLN A 128 11.70 5.26 4.70
CA GLN A 128 12.02 5.72 6.06
C GLN A 128 13.53 5.63 6.41
N LEU A 129 14.40 5.96 5.43
CA LEU A 129 15.85 5.87 5.62
C LEU A 129 16.30 6.77 6.78
N ASN A 130 16.95 6.17 7.78
CA ASN A 130 17.34 6.79 9.03
C ASN A 130 16.17 7.33 9.89
N THR A 131 14.94 7.00 9.57
CA THR A 131 13.73 7.38 10.31
C THR A 131 12.84 6.18 10.63
N ASN A 132 13.42 5.01 10.89
CA ASN A 132 12.69 3.77 11.20
C ASN A 132 11.61 3.95 12.29
N GLN A 133 11.88 4.78 13.31
CA GLN A 133 10.92 5.11 14.37
C GLN A 133 9.68 5.87 13.88
N MET A 134 9.66 6.34 12.63
CA MET A 134 8.54 7.04 11.98
C MET A 134 7.71 6.15 11.05
N ASP A 135 8.08 4.88 10.91
CA ASP A 135 7.38 3.92 10.04
C ASP A 135 5.93 3.65 10.48
N GLY A 136 5.66 3.77 11.79
CA GLY A 136 4.30 3.79 12.32
C GLY A 136 3.71 2.44 12.65
N THR A 137 4.49 1.37 12.69
CA THR A 137 4.00 0.05 13.13
C THR A 137 4.07 -0.05 14.64
N ASN A 138 2.91 -0.18 15.26
CA ASN A 138 2.82 -0.40 16.72
C ASN A 138 3.46 -1.73 17.12
N SER A 139 4.00 -1.78 18.33
CA SER A 139 4.74 -2.92 18.90
C SER A 139 6.09 -3.21 18.25
N LEU A 140 6.39 -2.59 17.12
CA LEU A 140 7.69 -2.70 16.45
C LEU A 140 8.51 -1.43 16.61
N GLN A 141 8.06 -0.30 16.05
CA GLN A 141 8.80 0.98 16.16
C GLN A 141 8.25 1.88 17.25
N GLN A 142 6.96 1.78 17.60
CA GLN A 142 6.30 2.67 18.57
C GLN A 142 5.26 1.94 19.41
N CYS A 143 4.88 2.54 20.54
CA CYS A 143 3.66 2.18 21.23
C CYS A 143 2.44 2.67 20.43
N PRO A 144 1.26 2.04 20.55
CA PRO A 144 0.03 2.60 20.01
C PRO A 144 -0.23 4.01 20.57
N ILE A 145 -0.78 4.89 19.76
CA ILE A 145 -1.27 6.20 20.20
C ILE A 145 -2.53 5.96 21.01
N ALA A 146 -2.51 6.32 22.31
CA ALA A 146 -3.66 6.11 23.19
C ALA A 146 -4.85 7.05 22.84
N PRO A 147 -6.08 6.71 23.22
CA PRO A 147 -7.23 7.60 23.03
C PRO A 147 -6.99 8.99 23.64
N GLY A 148 -7.19 10.04 22.84
CA GLY A 148 -6.96 11.42 23.20
C GLY A 148 -5.52 11.92 23.06
N ASP A 149 -4.56 11.02 22.81
CA ASP A 149 -3.15 11.37 22.58
C ASP A 149 -2.85 11.61 21.09
N SER A 150 -1.65 12.12 20.82
CA SER A 150 -1.15 12.40 19.48
C SER A 150 0.28 11.93 19.31
N PHE A 151 0.65 11.59 18.05
CA PHE A 151 2.03 11.30 17.65
C PHE A 151 2.35 12.08 16.37
N THR A 152 3.57 12.55 16.25
CA THR A 152 4.03 13.28 15.06
C THR A 152 5.09 12.46 14.32
N HIS A 153 4.76 12.09 13.09
CA HIS A 153 5.70 11.49 12.16
C HIS A 153 6.40 12.58 11.35
N SER A 154 7.71 12.44 11.15
CA SER A 154 8.50 13.38 10.32
C SER A 154 9.57 12.61 9.54
N PHE A 155 9.53 12.69 8.22
CA PHE A 155 10.44 11.99 7.32
C PHE A 155 10.59 12.72 5.99
N THR A 156 11.66 12.43 5.26
CA THR A 156 11.90 13.01 3.92
C THR A 156 11.27 12.13 2.83
N ALA A 157 10.64 12.74 1.84
CA ALA A 157 10.16 12.08 0.63
C ALA A 157 11.35 11.69 -0.27
N GLN A 158 12.00 10.57 0.01
CA GLN A 158 13.21 10.11 -0.69
C GLN A 158 12.93 9.42 -2.02
N GLN A 159 11.73 8.88 -2.17
CA GLN A 159 11.22 8.26 -3.40
C GLN A 159 10.18 9.18 -4.02
N TYR A 160 9.81 8.92 -5.27
CA TYR A 160 8.70 9.59 -5.95
C TYR A 160 7.79 8.56 -6.63
N GLY A 161 6.51 8.92 -6.78
CA GLY A 161 5.48 8.01 -7.25
C GLY A 161 4.22 8.15 -6.41
N HIS A 162 3.59 7.03 -6.06
CA HIS A 162 2.48 7.05 -5.14
C HIS A 162 2.46 5.81 -4.24
N SER A 163 1.76 5.97 -3.14
CA SER A 163 1.48 4.90 -2.20
C SER A 163 0.21 5.24 -1.40
N TRP A 164 0.09 4.67 -0.24
CA TRP A 164 -1.00 4.90 0.69
C TRP A 164 -0.49 4.87 2.13
N TYR A 165 -1.24 5.47 3.03
CA TYR A 165 -1.06 5.28 4.47
C TYR A 165 -2.27 4.53 5.03
N HIS A 166 -2.05 3.78 6.08
CA HIS A 166 -3.12 3.05 6.75
C HIS A 166 -2.81 2.80 8.22
N SER A 167 -3.84 2.55 9.01
CA SER A 167 -3.63 2.07 10.38
C SER A 167 -2.91 0.71 10.35
N HIS A 168 -1.89 0.59 11.17
CA HIS A 168 -1.21 -0.69 11.42
C HIS A 168 -1.55 -1.24 12.82
N PHE A 169 -2.71 -0.84 13.36
CA PHE A 169 -3.25 -1.33 14.62
C PHE A 169 -4.40 -2.29 14.34
N ALA A 170 -4.16 -3.59 14.56
CA ALA A 170 -5.11 -4.65 14.28
C ALA A 170 -5.73 -4.51 12.86
N VAL A 171 -7.04 -4.55 12.73
CA VAL A 171 -7.76 -4.49 11.46
C VAL A 171 -8.42 -3.11 11.19
N GLN A 172 -7.92 -2.04 11.82
CA GLN A 172 -8.50 -0.69 11.69
C GLN A 172 -8.44 -0.12 10.26
N ALA A 173 -7.41 -0.49 9.49
CA ALA A 173 -7.27 -0.06 8.10
C ALA A 173 -8.55 -0.33 7.31
N TRP A 174 -9.10 -1.53 7.42
CA TRP A 174 -10.25 -1.99 6.65
C TRP A 174 -11.61 -1.57 7.24
N ASN A 175 -11.59 -0.92 8.41
CA ASN A 175 -12.73 -0.15 8.89
C ASN A 175 -12.78 1.27 8.31
N GLY A 176 -11.75 1.70 7.55
CA GLY A 176 -11.70 2.95 6.82
C GLY A 176 -10.52 3.87 7.15
N VAL A 177 -9.55 3.44 7.99
CA VAL A 177 -8.37 4.26 8.34
C VAL A 177 -7.28 4.06 7.31
N PHE A 178 -7.46 4.65 6.15
CA PHE A 178 -6.47 4.67 5.06
C PHE A 178 -6.65 5.89 4.16
N GLY A 179 -5.62 6.25 3.40
CA GLY A 179 -5.67 7.30 2.38
C GLY A 179 -4.42 7.31 1.51
N GLY A 180 -4.42 8.12 0.45
CA GLY A 180 -3.36 8.14 -0.54
C GLY A 180 -2.11 8.92 -0.11
N ILE A 181 -0.99 8.58 -0.73
CA ILE A 181 0.27 9.34 -0.71
C ILE A 181 0.68 9.59 -2.16
N VAL A 182 0.94 10.85 -2.52
CA VAL A 182 1.51 11.25 -3.81
C VAL A 182 2.79 12.02 -3.55
N ILE A 183 3.90 11.52 -4.08
CA ILE A 183 5.17 12.22 -4.10
C ILE A 183 5.48 12.50 -5.57
N ASN A 184 5.38 13.78 -5.95
CA ASN A 184 5.63 14.20 -7.32
C ASN A 184 7.12 14.05 -7.66
N GLY A 185 7.40 13.64 -8.89
CA GLY A 185 8.74 13.42 -9.40
C GLY A 185 8.72 13.09 -10.89
N PRO A 186 9.83 12.65 -11.47
CA PRO A 186 9.88 12.21 -12.86
C PRO A 186 8.89 11.09 -13.17
N ALA A 187 8.57 10.91 -14.45
CA ALA A 187 7.64 9.90 -14.91
C ALA A 187 8.18 9.19 -16.16
N SER A 188 7.97 7.88 -16.29
CA SER A 188 8.47 7.10 -17.41
C SER A 188 7.58 7.16 -18.66
N ALA A 189 6.34 7.65 -18.53
CA ALA A 189 5.42 7.88 -19.66
C ALA A 189 4.77 9.26 -19.58
N PRO A 190 4.43 9.87 -20.74
CA PRO A 190 3.77 11.19 -20.78
C PRO A 190 2.30 11.09 -20.41
N TYR A 191 1.80 12.11 -19.70
CA TYR A 191 0.39 12.29 -19.39
C TYR A 191 0.02 13.78 -19.36
N ASP A 192 -1.24 14.10 -19.63
CA ASP A 192 -1.75 15.47 -19.60
C ASP A 192 -2.37 15.84 -18.25
N VAL A 193 -3.02 14.85 -17.60
CA VAL A 193 -3.77 15.05 -16.36
C VAL A 193 -3.41 13.95 -15.37
N ASP A 194 -3.02 14.33 -14.15
CA ASP A 194 -2.88 13.41 -13.02
C ASP A 194 -4.21 13.34 -12.25
N MET A 195 -4.80 12.16 -12.23
CA MET A 195 -6.10 11.91 -11.57
C MET A 195 -5.94 11.61 -10.07
N GLY A 196 -4.68 11.53 -9.59
CA GLY A 196 -4.37 11.18 -8.21
C GLY A 196 -4.56 9.71 -7.89
N VAL A 197 -4.65 9.41 -6.60
CA VAL A 197 -4.79 8.03 -6.11
C VAL A 197 -6.20 7.52 -6.33
N LEU A 198 -6.31 6.33 -6.89
CA LEU A 198 -7.55 5.58 -7.07
C LEU A 198 -7.48 4.30 -6.24
N THR A 199 -8.22 4.25 -5.15
CA THR A 199 -8.25 3.09 -4.25
C THR A 199 -9.23 2.03 -4.75
N LEU A 200 -8.80 0.77 -4.67
CA LEU A 200 -9.64 -0.42 -4.85
C LEU A 200 -9.72 -1.11 -3.49
N SER A 201 -10.93 -1.32 -2.97
CA SER A 201 -11.14 -1.94 -1.66
C SER A 201 -12.23 -2.99 -1.74
N ASP A 202 -12.13 -4.06 -0.97
CA ASP A 202 -13.30 -4.81 -0.59
C ASP A 202 -14.09 -4.06 0.48
N TRP A 203 -15.36 -4.42 0.67
CA TRP A 203 -16.21 -3.75 1.64
C TRP A 203 -17.16 -4.73 2.30
N TYR A 204 -17.17 -4.70 3.62
CA TYR A 204 -18.01 -5.54 4.47
C TYR A 204 -19.04 -4.67 5.16
N HIS A 205 -20.24 -5.18 5.39
CA HIS A 205 -21.29 -4.48 6.14
C HIS A 205 -21.16 -4.66 7.65
N ASP A 206 -20.47 -5.71 8.10
CA ASP A 206 -20.00 -5.85 9.48
C ASP A 206 -18.64 -5.16 9.68
N THR A 207 -18.30 -4.84 10.92
CA THR A 207 -16.96 -4.30 11.24
C THR A 207 -15.90 -5.38 11.11
N THR A 208 -14.70 -4.98 10.64
CA THR A 208 -13.61 -5.94 10.43
C THR A 208 -13.11 -6.58 11.71
N ASP A 209 -13.21 -5.92 12.86
CA ASP A 209 -12.91 -6.51 14.16
C ASP A 209 -13.84 -7.71 14.49
N TYR A 210 -15.14 -7.59 14.17
CA TYR A 210 -16.09 -8.68 14.34
C TYR A 210 -15.80 -9.84 13.38
N LEU A 211 -15.52 -9.53 12.13
CA LEU A 211 -15.21 -10.52 11.10
C LEU A 211 -13.92 -11.28 11.42
N TRP A 212 -12.84 -10.56 11.75
CA TRP A 212 -11.58 -11.16 12.16
C TRP A 212 -11.74 -12.12 13.36
N ALA A 213 -12.45 -11.68 14.39
CA ALA A 213 -12.69 -12.52 15.56
C ALA A 213 -13.50 -13.79 15.24
N THR A 214 -14.35 -13.74 14.21
CA THR A 214 -15.13 -14.88 13.72
C THR A 214 -14.27 -15.82 12.88
N GLU A 215 -13.49 -15.28 11.94
CA GLU A 215 -12.59 -16.03 11.07
C GLU A 215 -11.50 -16.75 11.88
N ALA A 216 -10.83 -16.05 12.78
CA ALA A 216 -9.79 -16.62 13.64
C ALA A 216 -10.26 -17.82 14.46
N ARG A 217 -11.57 -17.93 14.72
CA ARG A 217 -12.18 -19.10 15.38
C ARG A 217 -12.63 -20.18 14.41
N SER A 218 -13.24 -19.79 13.30
CA SER A 218 -13.80 -20.72 12.30
C SER A 218 -12.75 -21.24 11.33
N GLY A 219 -11.76 -20.42 11.00
CA GLY A 219 -10.79 -20.65 9.93
C GLY A 219 -11.42 -20.57 8.52
N THR A 220 -12.56 -19.88 8.41
CA THR A 220 -13.23 -19.67 7.13
C THR A 220 -13.29 -18.18 6.87
N PRO A 221 -12.72 -17.69 5.75
CA PRO A 221 -12.79 -16.28 5.39
C PRO A 221 -14.23 -15.77 5.33
N PRO A 222 -14.52 -14.54 5.77
CA PRO A 222 -15.85 -13.96 5.68
C PRO A 222 -16.23 -13.70 4.22
N SER A 223 -17.53 -13.79 3.91
CA SER A 223 -18.03 -13.35 2.61
C SER A 223 -17.98 -11.83 2.51
N VAL A 224 -17.44 -11.32 1.41
CA VAL A 224 -17.37 -9.90 1.10
C VAL A 224 -18.72 -9.43 0.55
N ASN A 225 -19.28 -8.35 1.06
CA ASN A 225 -20.57 -7.85 0.56
C ASN A 225 -20.41 -7.02 -0.72
N ASN A 226 -19.33 -6.23 -0.83
CA ASN A 226 -19.13 -5.33 -1.96
C ASN A 226 -17.63 -5.09 -2.24
N GLY A 227 -17.35 -4.26 -3.23
CA GLY A 227 -16.05 -3.63 -3.45
C GLY A 227 -16.25 -2.17 -3.81
N LEU A 228 -15.27 -1.34 -3.49
CA LEU A 228 -15.33 0.09 -3.70
C LEU A 228 -14.23 0.55 -4.67
N ILE A 229 -14.58 1.47 -5.55
CA ILE A 229 -13.63 2.25 -6.34
C ILE A 229 -13.60 3.66 -5.75
N ASN A 230 -12.46 4.08 -5.27
CA ASN A 230 -12.27 5.38 -4.60
C ASN A 230 -13.30 5.64 -3.49
N GLY A 231 -13.49 4.63 -2.63
CA GLY A 231 -14.34 4.70 -1.44
C GLY A 231 -15.85 4.68 -1.72
N THR A 232 -16.31 4.30 -2.92
CA THR A 232 -17.74 4.28 -3.23
C THR A 232 -18.12 3.18 -4.23
N ASN A 233 -19.34 2.68 -4.10
CA ASN A 233 -20.00 1.82 -5.09
C ASN A 233 -21.52 1.86 -4.83
N VAL A 234 -22.28 1.08 -5.58
CA VAL A 234 -23.71 0.79 -5.33
C VAL A 234 -23.88 -0.60 -4.73
N TYR A 235 -24.84 -0.74 -3.82
CA TYR A 235 -25.29 -2.02 -3.32
C TYR A 235 -26.82 -2.02 -3.26
N ASN A 236 -27.46 -3.00 -3.86
CA ASN A 236 -28.91 -3.01 -4.09
C ASN A 236 -29.38 -1.70 -4.75
N SER A 237 -30.24 -0.93 -4.07
CA SER A 237 -30.76 0.36 -4.54
C SER A 237 -30.06 1.58 -3.92
N GLY A 238 -29.01 1.38 -3.12
CA GLY A 238 -28.29 2.44 -2.43
C GLY A 238 -26.91 2.73 -3.01
N GLY A 239 -26.25 3.75 -2.46
CA GLY A 239 -24.90 4.13 -2.85
C GLY A 239 -24.80 4.91 -4.15
N LYS A 240 -23.58 5.12 -4.61
CA LYS A 240 -23.26 5.76 -5.89
C LYS A 240 -21.96 5.21 -6.46
N ARG A 241 -21.83 5.21 -7.78
CA ARG A 241 -20.60 4.79 -8.44
C ARG A 241 -19.59 5.93 -8.48
N PHE A 242 -18.31 5.58 -8.40
CA PHE A 242 -17.24 6.47 -8.82
C PHE A 242 -17.44 6.89 -10.28
N GLY A 243 -17.22 8.15 -10.60
CA GLY A 243 -17.33 8.66 -11.96
C GLY A 243 -16.32 9.74 -12.26
N THR A 244 -15.78 9.74 -13.47
CA THR A 244 -14.89 10.77 -13.97
C THR A 244 -15.14 11.06 -15.44
N THR A 245 -14.59 12.18 -15.94
CA THR A 245 -14.79 12.62 -17.32
C THR A 245 -13.47 12.71 -18.06
N PHE A 246 -13.46 12.16 -19.28
CA PHE A 246 -12.34 12.25 -20.20
C PHE A 246 -12.63 13.26 -21.31
N GLN A 247 -11.63 14.04 -21.66
CA GLN A 247 -11.60 14.85 -22.88
C GLN A 247 -10.87 14.07 -23.95
N ALA A 248 -11.49 13.86 -25.10
CA ALA A 248 -10.89 13.13 -26.22
C ALA A 248 -9.50 13.64 -26.59
N GLY A 249 -8.56 12.74 -26.82
CA GLY A 249 -7.16 13.00 -27.17
C GLY A 249 -6.25 13.34 -26.00
N LYS A 250 -6.76 13.36 -24.74
CA LYS A 250 -5.95 13.58 -23.55
C LYS A 250 -5.49 12.25 -22.93
N LYS A 251 -4.35 12.30 -22.23
CA LYS A 251 -3.78 11.18 -21.48
C LYS A 251 -3.95 11.42 -19.98
N TYR A 252 -4.52 10.45 -19.30
CA TYR A 252 -4.89 10.51 -17.88
C TYR A 252 -4.06 9.51 -17.08
N ARG A 253 -3.29 10.01 -16.11
CA ARG A 253 -2.57 9.16 -15.16
C ARG A 253 -3.48 8.85 -13.98
N PHE A 254 -3.70 7.57 -13.70
CA PHE A 254 -4.28 7.07 -12.47
C PHE A 254 -3.21 6.38 -11.64
N ARG A 255 -3.30 6.56 -10.33
CA ARG A 255 -2.40 5.98 -9.34
C ARG A 255 -3.18 4.93 -8.55
N LEU A 256 -3.19 3.71 -9.09
CA LEU A 256 -3.96 2.60 -8.53
C LEU A 256 -3.31 2.04 -7.28
N VAL A 257 -4.11 1.80 -6.24
CA VAL A 257 -3.70 1.07 -5.04
C VAL A 257 -4.80 0.09 -4.62
N ASN A 258 -4.41 -1.14 -4.33
CA ASN A 258 -5.31 -2.11 -3.72
C ASN A 258 -5.21 -2.02 -2.20
N THR A 259 -6.26 -1.51 -1.56
CA THR A 259 -6.39 -1.31 -0.12
C THR A 259 -7.34 -2.33 0.54
N ALA A 260 -7.62 -3.44 -0.14
CA ALA A 260 -8.52 -4.48 0.34
C ALA A 260 -7.96 -5.24 1.57
N MET A 261 -8.84 -5.94 2.29
CA MET A 261 -8.50 -6.86 3.38
C MET A 261 -8.12 -8.25 2.85
N ASP A 262 -8.89 -8.75 1.87
CA ASP A 262 -8.79 -10.12 1.36
C ASP A 262 -8.79 -10.21 -0.17
N THR A 263 -9.16 -9.15 -0.89
CA THR A 263 -9.45 -9.25 -2.32
C THR A 263 -8.29 -8.77 -3.20
N GLN A 264 -7.72 -9.66 -4.01
CA GLN A 264 -6.92 -9.28 -5.18
C GLN A 264 -7.85 -8.91 -6.33
N PHE A 265 -7.53 -7.85 -7.09
CA PHE A 265 -8.37 -7.38 -8.19
C PHE A 265 -7.73 -7.58 -9.56
N LYS A 266 -8.59 -7.84 -10.55
CA LYS A 266 -8.32 -7.65 -11.98
C LYS A 266 -8.97 -6.33 -12.38
N PHE A 267 -8.15 -5.33 -12.65
CA PHE A 267 -8.60 -3.98 -13.01
C PHE A 267 -8.57 -3.77 -14.52
N MET A 268 -9.59 -3.12 -15.07
CA MET A 268 -9.66 -2.76 -16.49
C MET A 268 -10.56 -1.55 -16.72
N ILE A 269 -10.37 -0.90 -17.87
CA ILE A 269 -11.27 0.12 -18.39
C ILE A 269 -11.74 -0.36 -19.76
N ASP A 270 -13.04 -0.58 -19.92
CA ASP A 270 -13.59 -1.12 -21.15
C ASP A 270 -13.12 -0.32 -22.38
N ASN A 271 -12.67 -1.01 -23.42
CA ASN A 271 -12.19 -0.49 -24.69
C ASN A 271 -10.92 0.37 -24.62
N HIS A 272 -10.28 0.53 -23.46
CA HIS A 272 -9.04 1.30 -23.32
C HIS A 272 -7.89 0.40 -22.89
N ASN A 273 -6.73 0.54 -23.54
CA ASN A 273 -5.49 -0.03 -23.06
C ASN A 273 -4.91 0.85 -21.97
N MET A 274 -4.19 0.24 -21.04
CA MET A 274 -3.48 0.88 -19.96
C MET A 274 -1.97 0.83 -20.24
N THR A 275 -1.30 1.98 -20.25
CA THR A 275 0.17 2.04 -20.22
C THR A 275 0.62 2.03 -18.77
N VAL A 276 1.16 0.92 -18.30
CA VAL A 276 1.70 0.79 -16.93
C VAL A 276 3.10 1.40 -16.91
N MET A 277 3.34 2.35 -16.03
CA MET A 277 4.56 3.15 -16.00
C MET A 277 5.35 3.10 -14.69
N ALA A 278 4.76 2.59 -13.63
CA ALA A 278 5.43 2.35 -12.35
C ALA A 278 4.75 1.19 -11.61
N SER A 279 5.54 0.49 -10.80
CA SER A 279 5.10 -0.55 -9.86
C SER A 279 5.59 -0.17 -8.47
N ASP A 280 4.66 -0.04 -7.53
CA ASP A 280 4.92 0.52 -6.20
C ASP A 280 5.59 1.92 -6.36
N PHE A 281 6.69 2.23 -5.70
CA PHE A 281 7.42 3.49 -5.94
C PHE A 281 8.46 3.40 -7.07
N VAL A 282 8.55 2.29 -7.79
CA VAL A 282 9.60 2.05 -8.79
C VAL A 282 9.10 2.36 -10.19
N PRO A 283 9.61 3.39 -10.87
CA PRO A 283 9.36 3.61 -12.30
C PRO A 283 9.88 2.42 -13.12
N ILE A 284 9.07 1.98 -14.08
CA ILE A 284 9.42 0.87 -14.98
C ILE A 284 9.46 1.35 -16.43
N VAL A 285 10.07 0.55 -17.28
CA VAL A 285 9.93 0.69 -18.74
C VAL A 285 8.45 0.46 -19.05
N PRO A 286 7.76 1.45 -19.66
CA PRO A 286 6.32 1.34 -19.85
C PRO A 286 5.93 0.15 -20.73
N TYR A 287 4.87 -0.56 -20.34
CA TYR A 287 4.25 -1.60 -21.15
C TYR A 287 2.73 -1.40 -21.21
N GLU A 288 2.07 -2.04 -22.17
CA GLU A 288 0.64 -1.94 -22.35
C GLU A 288 -0.07 -3.25 -21.92
N THR A 289 -1.23 -3.09 -21.28
CA THR A 289 -2.13 -4.19 -20.94
C THR A 289 -3.58 -3.72 -21.00
N ASP A 290 -4.50 -4.62 -21.24
CA ASP A 290 -5.96 -4.38 -21.18
C ASP A 290 -6.57 -4.83 -19.84
N VAL A 291 -5.86 -5.69 -19.10
CA VAL A 291 -6.22 -6.15 -17.75
C VAL A 291 -4.99 -6.10 -16.86
N LEU A 292 -5.11 -5.48 -15.70
CA LEU A 292 -4.04 -5.36 -14.71
C LEU A 292 -4.38 -6.18 -13.46
N SER A 293 -3.47 -7.07 -13.07
CA SER A 293 -3.55 -7.81 -11.80
C SER A 293 -2.95 -6.97 -10.68
N ILE A 294 -3.70 -6.72 -9.61
CA ILE A 294 -3.23 -5.92 -8.48
C ILE A 294 -3.56 -6.61 -7.16
N ALA A 295 -2.53 -7.13 -6.49
CA ALA A 295 -2.65 -7.74 -5.17
C ALA A 295 -2.74 -6.67 -4.06
N ILE A 296 -3.15 -7.10 -2.86
CA ILE A 296 -3.33 -6.21 -1.71
C ILE A 296 -1.98 -5.55 -1.35
N GLY A 297 -2.00 -4.24 -1.11
CA GLY A 297 -0.81 -3.43 -0.83
C GLY A 297 -0.04 -3.00 -2.08
N GLN A 298 -0.28 -3.60 -3.24
CA GLN A 298 0.39 -3.21 -4.49
C GLN A 298 -0.16 -1.92 -5.06
N ARG A 299 0.71 -1.22 -5.81
CA ARG A 299 0.38 0.01 -6.53
C ARG A 299 0.90 -0.06 -7.95
N TYR A 300 0.15 0.53 -8.86
CA TYR A 300 0.57 0.75 -10.24
C TYR A 300 0.17 2.14 -10.70
N ASP A 301 1.09 2.86 -11.34
CA ASP A 301 0.76 4.05 -12.10
C ASP A 301 0.41 3.65 -13.53
N ILE A 302 -0.78 4.01 -13.97
CA ILE A 302 -1.24 3.73 -15.33
C ILE A 302 -1.60 5.03 -16.06
N VAL A 303 -1.37 5.05 -17.36
CA VAL A 303 -1.80 6.12 -18.25
C VAL A 303 -2.85 5.59 -19.22
N ILE A 304 -3.98 6.28 -19.29
CA ILE A 304 -5.08 5.97 -20.21
C ILE A 304 -5.17 7.08 -21.25
N GLU A 305 -5.08 6.73 -22.52
CA GLU A 305 -5.35 7.68 -23.61
C GLU A 305 -6.84 7.69 -23.93
N ALA A 306 -7.45 8.87 -23.90
CA ALA A 306 -8.85 9.06 -24.26
C ALA A 306 -9.01 9.07 -25.79
N ASN A 307 -8.78 7.93 -26.42
CA ASN A 307 -8.75 7.75 -27.87
C ASN A 307 -9.96 7.00 -28.45
N GLN A 308 -10.96 6.73 -27.59
CA GLN A 308 -12.14 5.98 -28.00
C GLN A 308 -13.24 6.91 -28.53
N VAL A 309 -14.22 6.31 -29.21
CA VAL A 309 -15.42 7.03 -29.66
C VAL A 309 -16.09 7.65 -28.42
N PRO A 310 -16.47 8.96 -28.46
CA PRO A 310 -17.13 9.59 -27.31
C PRO A 310 -18.38 8.83 -26.88
N SER A 311 -18.33 8.24 -25.69
CA SER A 311 -19.38 7.43 -25.06
C SER A 311 -19.13 7.33 -23.55
N ASN A 312 -19.88 6.50 -22.85
CA ASN A 312 -19.62 6.12 -21.47
C ASN A 312 -18.99 4.73 -21.44
N TYR A 313 -17.97 4.55 -20.57
CA TYR A 313 -17.23 3.29 -20.45
C TYR A 313 -17.15 2.86 -19.00
N TRP A 314 -17.27 1.54 -18.75
CA TRP A 314 -17.07 0.99 -17.43
C TRP A 314 -15.58 0.96 -17.09
N MET A 315 -15.26 1.38 -15.88
CA MET A 315 -14.08 1.04 -15.12
C MET A 315 -14.46 -0.12 -14.21
N ARG A 316 -13.69 -1.22 -14.19
CA ARG A 316 -14.06 -2.44 -13.48
C ARG A 316 -12.93 -2.92 -12.58
N ALA A 317 -13.30 -3.46 -11.42
CA ALA A 317 -12.42 -4.17 -10.52
C ALA A 317 -13.05 -5.53 -10.17
N PHE A 318 -12.62 -6.58 -10.85
CA PHE A 318 -13.13 -7.93 -10.61
C PHE A 318 -12.30 -8.64 -9.55
N PRO A 319 -12.91 -9.28 -8.53
CA PRO A 319 -12.18 -10.14 -7.61
C PRO A 319 -11.51 -11.32 -8.35
N ALA A 320 -10.24 -11.57 -8.04
CA ALA A 320 -9.52 -12.76 -8.48
C ALA A 320 -9.92 -13.93 -7.57
N THR A 321 -10.83 -14.77 -8.05
CA THR A 321 -11.53 -15.75 -7.21
C THR A 321 -10.71 -16.97 -6.81
N ASP A 322 -9.50 -17.15 -7.37
CA ASP A 322 -8.64 -18.27 -7.02
C ASP A 322 -7.96 -18.10 -5.65
N CYS A 323 -7.95 -16.88 -5.08
CA CYS A 323 -7.39 -16.60 -3.75
C CYS A 323 -8.26 -15.72 -2.88
N SER A 324 -9.22 -15.00 -3.45
CA SER A 324 -10.08 -14.08 -2.70
C SER A 324 -11.35 -14.78 -2.21
N GLY A 325 -11.86 -14.33 -1.07
CA GLY A 325 -13.16 -14.77 -0.57
C GLY A 325 -14.32 -14.49 -1.54
N SER A 326 -15.46 -15.13 -1.33
CA SER A 326 -16.65 -14.87 -2.13
C SER A 326 -17.11 -13.42 -1.96
N ASN A 327 -17.53 -12.77 -3.05
CA ASN A 327 -18.02 -11.39 -3.03
C ASN A 327 -19.42 -11.32 -3.67
N GLU A 328 -20.41 -10.82 -2.91
CA GLU A 328 -21.81 -10.72 -3.36
C GLU A 328 -21.98 -9.77 -4.57
N SER A 329 -21.07 -8.81 -4.72
CA SER A 329 -21.08 -7.81 -5.80
C SER A 329 -19.96 -8.03 -6.83
N ALA A 330 -19.39 -9.24 -6.93
CA ALA A 330 -18.21 -9.53 -7.75
C ALA A 330 -18.29 -8.95 -9.18
N ASP A 331 -19.45 -9.07 -9.82
CA ASP A 331 -19.68 -8.55 -11.19
C ASP A 331 -20.08 -7.06 -11.22
N ASN A 332 -20.15 -6.39 -10.09
CA ASN A 332 -20.73 -5.05 -9.97
C ASN A 332 -19.83 -4.01 -9.29
N ILE A 333 -18.54 -4.31 -9.13
CA ILE A 333 -17.57 -3.33 -8.65
C ILE A 333 -17.13 -2.49 -9.85
N ARG A 334 -17.79 -1.33 -10.03
CA ARG A 334 -17.66 -0.53 -11.26
C ARG A 334 -17.64 0.96 -10.98
N GLY A 335 -16.83 1.68 -11.77
CA GLY A 335 -16.87 3.13 -11.96
C GLY A 335 -17.28 3.48 -13.39
N ILE A 336 -17.46 4.77 -13.68
CA ILE A 336 -17.89 5.25 -15.00
C ILE A 336 -16.91 6.32 -15.50
N ILE A 337 -16.42 6.13 -16.72
CA ILE A 337 -15.71 7.16 -17.48
C ILE A 337 -16.68 7.71 -18.52
N ARG A 338 -16.87 9.04 -18.52
CA ARG A 338 -17.74 9.75 -19.46
C ARG A 338 -16.90 10.65 -20.37
N TYR A 339 -17.17 10.60 -21.67
CA TYR A 339 -16.63 11.58 -22.62
C TYR A 339 -17.51 12.82 -22.74
N ASP A 340 -18.78 12.70 -22.38
CA ASP A 340 -19.71 13.81 -22.23
C ASP A 340 -20.06 14.00 -20.75
N PRO A 341 -19.63 15.11 -20.10
CA PRO A 341 -19.90 15.35 -18.68
C PRO A 341 -21.40 15.51 -18.36
N SER A 342 -22.22 15.79 -19.37
CA SER A 342 -23.68 15.92 -19.20
C SER A 342 -24.42 14.57 -19.27
N SER A 343 -23.75 13.49 -19.70
CA SER A 343 -24.36 12.18 -19.82
C SER A 343 -24.68 11.60 -18.44
N THR A 344 -25.90 11.11 -18.28
CA THR A 344 -26.37 10.36 -17.10
C THR A 344 -26.55 8.87 -17.36
N GLU A 345 -26.38 8.45 -18.61
CA GLU A 345 -26.57 7.07 -19.02
C GLU A 345 -25.48 6.14 -18.48
N ASP A 346 -25.86 4.92 -18.14
CA ASP A 346 -24.91 3.87 -17.80
C ASP A 346 -24.19 3.37 -19.07
N PRO A 347 -22.90 2.98 -18.95
CA PRO A 347 -22.17 2.39 -20.06
C PRO A 347 -22.78 1.08 -20.55
N THR A 348 -22.70 0.85 -21.87
CA THR A 348 -23.07 -0.42 -22.51
C THR A 348 -21.85 -1.21 -22.99
N SER A 349 -20.64 -0.77 -22.63
CA SER A 349 -19.38 -1.41 -22.99
C SER A 349 -19.22 -2.78 -22.29
N SER A 350 -18.38 -3.63 -22.86
CA SER A 350 -18.11 -4.99 -22.37
C SER A 350 -16.71 -5.13 -21.82
N ALA A 351 -16.55 -5.93 -20.78
CA ALA A 351 -15.27 -6.26 -20.19
C ALA A 351 -14.37 -7.03 -21.17
N TYR A 352 -13.05 -6.86 -21.00
CA TYR A 352 -12.07 -7.77 -21.59
C TYR A 352 -12.15 -9.16 -20.95
N THR A 353 -11.68 -10.17 -21.68
CA THR A 353 -11.50 -11.52 -21.13
C THR A 353 -10.33 -11.50 -20.15
N TYR A 354 -10.48 -12.12 -19.00
CA TYR A 354 -9.45 -12.21 -17.96
C TYR A 354 -9.46 -13.59 -17.32
N THR A 355 -8.36 -13.90 -16.62
CA THR A 355 -8.21 -15.09 -15.76
C THR A 355 -8.46 -14.72 -14.31
N THR A 356 -8.88 -15.69 -13.50
CA THR A 356 -9.17 -15.51 -12.07
C THR A 356 -7.99 -15.79 -11.16
N ASP A 357 -6.82 -16.07 -11.76
CA ASP A 357 -5.59 -16.34 -11.01
C ASP A 357 -5.13 -15.13 -10.17
N CYS A 358 -4.34 -15.44 -9.13
CA CYS A 358 -3.82 -14.47 -8.19
C CYS A 358 -2.30 -14.30 -8.33
N ASN A 359 -1.82 -14.24 -9.53
CA ASN A 359 -0.42 -13.97 -9.81
C ASN A 359 -0.14 -12.46 -9.88
N ASP A 360 1.10 -12.08 -9.66
CA ASP A 360 1.61 -10.76 -10.04
C ASP A 360 1.53 -10.56 -11.57
N GLU A 361 1.65 -9.30 -12.00
CA GLU A 361 1.99 -9.02 -13.39
C GLU A 361 3.28 -9.76 -13.78
N PRO A 362 3.40 -10.21 -15.04
CA PRO A 362 4.57 -10.97 -15.46
C PRO A 362 5.88 -10.26 -15.13
N ILE A 363 6.81 -10.93 -14.47
CA ILE A 363 8.13 -10.40 -14.09
C ILE A 363 8.83 -9.73 -15.31
N ALA A 364 8.69 -10.30 -16.51
CA ALA A 364 9.27 -9.76 -17.72
C ALA A 364 8.69 -8.40 -18.14
N SER A 365 7.50 -8.02 -17.66
CA SER A 365 6.87 -6.72 -17.91
C SER A 365 7.28 -5.67 -16.88
N LEU A 366 7.67 -6.07 -15.68
CA LEU A 366 8.01 -5.17 -14.57
C LEU A 366 9.50 -4.79 -14.58
N VAL A 367 10.00 -4.29 -15.71
CA VAL A 367 11.43 -3.93 -15.88
C VAL A 367 11.71 -2.55 -15.30
N PRO A 368 12.46 -2.42 -14.19
CA PRO A 368 12.78 -1.11 -13.62
C PRO A 368 13.52 -0.22 -14.62
N TYR A 369 13.12 1.06 -14.72
CA TYR A 369 13.76 2.03 -15.60
C TYR A 369 15.19 2.29 -15.15
N LEU A 370 15.40 2.59 -13.87
CA LEU A 370 16.73 2.65 -13.27
C LEU A 370 17.27 1.24 -13.10
N SER A 371 18.18 0.83 -13.99
CA SER A 371 18.73 -0.52 -13.99
C SER A 371 19.69 -0.74 -12.81
N MET A 372 19.39 -1.73 -11.99
CA MET A 372 20.22 -2.16 -10.87
C MET A 372 20.29 -3.68 -10.82
N ASN A 373 21.46 -4.24 -10.53
CA ASN A 373 21.67 -5.67 -10.48
C ASN A 373 21.68 -6.17 -9.03
N ALA A 374 21.11 -7.34 -8.80
CA ALA A 374 21.31 -8.06 -7.54
C ALA A 374 22.70 -8.72 -7.53
N SER A 375 23.25 -8.91 -6.33
CA SER A 375 24.56 -9.54 -6.12
C SER A 375 24.45 -10.77 -5.22
N THR A 376 25.52 -11.54 -5.13
CA THR A 376 25.60 -12.72 -4.28
C THR A 376 25.25 -12.34 -2.84
N PRO A 377 24.35 -13.08 -2.16
CA PRO A 377 23.98 -12.78 -0.79
C PRO A 377 25.07 -13.16 0.21
N ALA A 378 25.25 -12.34 1.23
CA ALA A 378 26.05 -12.69 2.40
C ALA A 378 25.32 -13.75 3.26
N SER A 379 23.99 -13.71 3.29
CA SER A 379 23.16 -14.71 3.95
C SER A 379 21.85 -14.95 3.19
N THR A 380 21.30 -16.16 3.36
CA THR A 380 19.97 -16.54 2.86
C THR A 380 19.13 -17.03 4.02
N GLN A 381 17.90 -16.51 4.14
CA GLN A 381 16.92 -16.88 5.14
C GLN A 381 15.84 -17.74 4.48
N ALA A 382 15.51 -18.87 5.06
CA ALA A 382 14.34 -19.66 4.69
C ALA A 382 13.14 -19.20 5.52
N VAL A 383 12.02 -18.98 4.86
CA VAL A 383 10.77 -18.50 5.47
C VAL A 383 9.63 -19.39 4.99
N ASP A 384 9.18 -20.30 5.84
CA ASP A 384 8.07 -21.19 5.55
C ASP A 384 6.78 -20.61 6.15
N ILE A 385 5.77 -20.45 5.30
CA ILE A 385 4.42 -20.05 5.74
C ILE A 385 3.60 -21.31 6.00
N ASP A 386 2.97 -21.37 7.17
CA ASP A 386 2.08 -22.47 7.56
C ASP A 386 0.84 -21.91 8.28
N PHE A 387 -0.20 -22.72 8.36
CA PHE A 387 -1.45 -22.38 9.03
C PHE A 387 -1.67 -23.31 10.22
N ASN A 388 -1.59 -22.77 11.42
CA ASN A 388 -1.79 -23.56 12.63
C ASN A 388 -3.28 -23.85 12.86
N THR A 389 -3.69 -25.07 12.58
CA THR A 389 -5.06 -25.57 12.81
C THR A 389 -5.28 -26.09 14.23
N ASN A 390 -4.20 -26.29 15.00
CA ASN A 390 -4.33 -26.68 16.41
C ASN A 390 -4.82 -25.49 17.21
N ILE A 391 -6.08 -25.53 17.58
CA ILE A 391 -6.71 -24.58 18.50
C ILE A 391 -6.06 -24.80 19.87
N THR A 392 -5.00 -24.05 20.14
CA THR A 392 -4.33 -24.04 21.43
C THR A 392 -5.18 -23.28 22.47
N ASP A 393 -4.64 -22.96 23.60
CA ASP A 393 -5.32 -22.33 24.76
C ASP A 393 -6.16 -21.08 24.44
N THR A 394 -5.90 -20.41 23.31
CA THR A 394 -6.66 -19.23 22.86
C THR A 394 -7.89 -19.57 22.02
N GLY A 395 -8.01 -20.77 21.47
CA GLY A 395 -9.06 -21.17 20.54
C GLY A 395 -8.97 -20.48 19.16
N LEU A 396 -7.82 -19.87 18.82
CA LEU A 396 -7.63 -19.12 17.58
C LEU A 396 -6.73 -19.89 16.62
N ARG A 397 -7.10 -19.87 15.35
CA ARG A 397 -6.24 -20.31 14.23
C ARG A 397 -5.34 -19.16 13.82
N LYS A 398 -4.12 -19.47 13.45
CA LYS A 398 -3.12 -18.46 13.13
C LYS A 398 -2.26 -18.88 11.96
N TRP A 399 -1.91 -17.93 11.14
CA TRP A 399 -0.79 -18.04 10.23
C TRP A 399 0.52 -17.94 11.01
N THR A 400 1.50 -18.74 10.63
CA THR A 400 2.82 -18.78 11.27
C THR A 400 3.92 -18.66 10.23
N ILE A 401 5.06 -18.14 10.63
CA ILE A 401 6.30 -18.16 9.86
C ILE A 401 7.27 -19.04 10.61
N ASN A 402 7.79 -20.08 9.95
CA ASN A 402 8.68 -21.08 10.54
C ASN A 402 8.11 -21.74 11.82
N GLY A 403 6.78 -21.85 11.89
CA GLY A 403 6.06 -22.43 13.02
C GLY A 403 5.81 -21.48 14.20
N ASP A 404 6.32 -20.25 14.13
CA ASP A 404 6.13 -19.23 15.16
C ASP A 404 5.16 -18.12 14.71
N ASP A 405 4.38 -17.57 15.65
CA ASP A 405 3.60 -16.34 15.46
C ASP A 405 4.28 -15.18 16.19
N PHE A 406 4.37 -14.04 15.51
CA PHE A 406 4.87 -12.83 16.15
C PHE A 406 3.89 -12.31 17.21
N GLN A 407 4.38 -12.11 18.44
CA GLN A 407 3.58 -11.56 19.52
C GLN A 407 3.87 -10.06 19.69
N ALA A 408 2.82 -9.26 19.53
CA ALA A 408 2.87 -7.82 19.73
C ALA A 408 2.82 -7.44 21.21
N TYR A 409 3.81 -6.71 21.70
CA TYR A 409 3.83 -6.12 23.04
C TYR A 409 3.69 -4.60 22.93
N TRP A 410 2.52 -4.09 23.22
CA TRP A 410 2.20 -2.67 22.97
C TRP A 410 2.99 -1.68 23.82
N ASP A 411 3.43 -2.08 25.01
CA ASP A 411 4.22 -1.29 25.94
C ASP A 411 5.74 -1.50 25.82
N ALA A 412 6.17 -2.39 24.94
CA ALA A 412 7.57 -2.76 24.75
C ALA A 412 7.92 -2.95 23.26
N PRO A 413 7.95 -1.86 22.46
CA PRO A 413 8.28 -1.95 21.04
C PRO A 413 9.63 -2.64 20.78
N THR A 414 9.67 -3.48 19.76
CA THR A 414 10.86 -4.28 19.39
C THR A 414 12.10 -3.39 19.18
N LEU A 415 11.95 -2.23 18.53
CA LEU A 415 13.03 -1.27 18.33
C LEU A 415 13.62 -0.80 19.67
N GLN A 416 12.77 -0.46 20.63
CA GLN A 416 13.22 -0.04 21.96
C GLN A 416 13.94 -1.17 22.71
N GLN A 417 13.41 -2.39 22.62
CA GLN A 417 14.03 -3.56 23.24
C GLN A 417 15.40 -3.85 22.61
N GLY A 418 15.52 -3.80 21.28
CA GLY A 418 16.78 -3.99 20.56
C GLY A 418 17.85 -2.97 20.90
N LEU A 419 17.46 -1.71 21.12
CA LEU A 419 18.37 -0.64 21.56
C LEU A 419 18.87 -0.83 22.99
N ILE A 420 18.06 -1.41 23.88
CA ILE A 420 18.44 -1.69 25.27
C ILE A 420 19.35 -2.93 25.33
N ASN A 421 18.98 -3.99 24.66
CA ASN A 421 19.75 -5.23 24.63
C ASN A 421 19.44 -6.06 23.37
N SER A 422 20.31 -6.02 22.40
CA SER A 422 20.16 -6.75 21.13
C SER A 422 20.19 -8.28 21.27
N SER A 423 20.62 -8.83 22.40
CA SER A 423 20.57 -10.26 22.69
C SER A 423 19.26 -10.72 23.35
N TYR A 424 18.30 -9.84 23.51
CA TYR A 424 16.98 -10.14 24.09
C TYR A 424 16.16 -11.11 23.25
N PHE A 425 16.35 -11.07 21.92
CA PHE A 425 15.58 -11.88 20.97
C PHE A 425 16.19 -13.26 20.82
N ASN A 426 15.37 -14.29 21.02
CA ASN A 426 15.71 -15.68 20.82
C ASN A 426 15.14 -16.23 19.49
N ALA A 427 15.41 -17.47 19.17
CA ALA A 427 15.00 -18.11 17.91
C ALA A 427 13.46 -18.20 17.75
N THR A 428 12.69 -18.13 18.84
CA THR A 428 11.21 -18.25 18.86
C THR A 428 10.50 -16.90 18.92
N SER A 429 11.23 -15.79 18.77
CA SER A 429 10.65 -14.45 18.81
C SER A 429 10.10 -13.97 17.45
N GLY A 430 10.19 -14.79 16.39
CA GLY A 430 9.80 -14.39 15.05
C GLY A 430 10.66 -13.28 14.44
N ILE A 431 11.90 -13.09 14.94
CA ILE A 431 12.81 -12.01 14.53
C ILE A 431 14.04 -12.59 13.84
N ALA A 432 14.21 -12.26 12.57
CA ALA A 432 15.45 -12.50 11.83
C ALA A 432 16.44 -11.36 12.11
N ARG A 433 17.59 -11.70 12.69
CA ARG A 433 18.62 -10.71 12.99
C ARG A 433 19.68 -10.70 11.87
N LEU A 434 19.75 -9.58 11.16
CA LEU A 434 20.74 -9.33 10.12
C LEU A 434 21.81 -8.38 10.70
N THR A 435 23.07 -8.82 10.73
CA THR A 435 24.16 -8.10 11.44
C THR A 435 25.16 -7.44 10.52
N ASP A 436 25.16 -7.76 9.24
CA ASP A 436 26.13 -7.27 8.27
C ASP A 436 25.53 -6.06 7.54
N ASP A 437 26.08 -4.88 7.77
CA ASP A 437 25.67 -3.63 7.12
C ASP A 437 26.05 -3.65 5.63
N ASN A 438 25.22 -3.02 4.79
CA ASN A 438 25.43 -2.88 3.36
C ASN A 438 25.70 -4.21 2.63
N SER A 439 25.05 -5.26 3.09
CA SER A 439 25.21 -6.61 2.59
C SER A 439 23.94 -7.12 1.92
N TRP A 440 24.08 -7.90 0.85
CA TRP A 440 22.95 -8.55 0.23
C TRP A 440 22.42 -9.68 1.12
N VAL A 441 21.11 -9.70 1.30
CA VAL A 441 20.38 -10.78 1.98
C VAL A 441 19.28 -11.27 1.07
N TYR A 442 19.12 -12.60 0.98
CA TYR A 442 18.01 -13.22 0.26
C TYR A 442 17.06 -13.88 1.25
N PHE A 443 15.78 -13.70 1.01
CA PHE A 443 14.71 -14.46 1.67
C PHE A 443 14.07 -15.38 0.64
N VAL A 444 14.05 -16.67 0.96
CA VAL A 444 13.33 -17.70 0.22
C VAL A 444 12.05 -18.00 0.99
N ILE A 445 10.94 -17.54 0.45
CA ILE A 445 9.63 -17.64 1.09
C ILE A 445 8.84 -18.72 0.37
N GLU A 446 8.35 -19.73 1.10
CA GLU A 446 7.64 -20.86 0.54
C GLU A 446 6.26 -21.04 1.20
N ASN A 447 5.28 -21.43 0.40
CA ASN A 447 3.95 -21.82 0.85
C ASN A 447 3.83 -23.35 0.76
N ASN A 448 4.65 -24.06 1.54
CA ASN A 448 4.77 -25.52 1.53
C ASN A 448 4.35 -26.15 2.86
N GLY A 449 3.83 -25.36 3.80
CA GLY A 449 3.38 -25.85 5.10
C GLY A 449 2.35 -26.97 4.95
N ALA A 450 2.45 -28.00 5.77
CA ALA A 450 1.58 -29.19 5.68
C ALA A 450 0.09 -28.85 5.85
N ASN A 451 -0.21 -27.71 6.47
CA ASN A 451 -1.57 -27.25 6.74
C ASN A 451 -1.88 -25.92 6.01
N ALA A 452 -0.92 -25.35 5.28
CA ALA A 452 -1.15 -24.09 4.57
C ALA A 452 -2.13 -24.32 3.42
N PRO A 453 -3.23 -23.56 3.34
CA PRO A 453 -4.09 -23.57 2.17
C PRO A 453 -3.29 -23.20 0.91
N PRO A 454 -3.57 -23.81 -0.25
CA PRO A 454 -2.88 -23.51 -1.50
C PRO A 454 -3.40 -22.21 -2.12
N ILE A 455 -3.26 -21.10 -1.40
CA ILE A 455 -3.64 -19.75 -1.84
C ILE A 455 -2.40 -18.85 -1.96
N SER A 456 -2.52 -17.79 -2.73
CA SER A 456 -1.45 -16.80 -2.89
C SER A 456 -1.42 -15.81 -1.74
N HIS A 457 -0.22 -15.31 -1.39
CA HIS A 457 -0.01 -14.36 -0.31
C HIS A 457 0.77 -13.14 -0.82
N PRO A 458 0.23 -11.91 -0.78
CA PRO A 458 1.00 -10.70 -1.03
C PRO A 458 1.93 -10.43 0.17
N ILE A 459 3.22 -10.58 -0.06
CA ILE A 459 4.27 -10.40 0.95
C ILE A 459 4.83 -8.99 0.85
N HIS A 460 4.75 -8.26 1.96
CA HIS A 460 5.25 -6.90 2.09
C HIS A 460 6.45 -6.83 3.05
N LEU A 461 7.48 -6.08 2.66
CA LEU A 461 8.63 -5.74 3.49
C LEU A 461 8.69 -4.23 3.68
N HIS A 462 8.62 -3.77 4.92
CA HIS A 462 8.75 -2.36 5.25
C HIS A 462 10.17 -1.83 4.99
N GLY A 463 10.27 -0.56 4.67
CA GLY A 463 11.52 0.18 4.58
C GLY A 463 12.46 -0.17 3.43
N HIS A 464 12.05 -1.07 2.52
CA HIS A 464 12.88 -1.55 1.41
C HIS A 464 12.06 -1.77 0.13
N ASP A 465 12.63 -1.37 -1.00
CA ASP A 465 12.23 -1.85 -2.32
C ASP A 465 13.06 -3.10 -2.60
N PHE A 466 12.53 -4.27 -2.32
CA PHE A 466 13.26 -5.50 -2.57
C PHE A 466 13.25 -5.91 -4.05
N TYR A 467 14.23 -6.70 -4.44
CA TYR A 467 14.37 -7.29 -5.76
C TYR A 467 13.63 -8.63 -5.81
N VAL A 468 12.73 -8.81 -6.76
CA VAL A 468 12.06 -10.09 -7.01
C VAL A 468 12.99 -10.94 -7.88
N LEU A 469 13.64 -11.93 -7.28
CA LEU A 469 14.69 -12.73 -7.94
C LEU A 469 14.15 -13.98 -8.62
N ALA A 470 13.12 -14.59 -8.06
CA ALA A 470 12.39 -15.71 -8.64
C ALA A 470 11.01 -15.84 -7.98
N GLN A 471 10.03 -16.32 -8.74
CA GLN A 471 8.67 -16.53 -8.28
C GLN A 471 8.03 -17.61 -9.15
N GLU A 472 7.51 -18.69 -8.54
CA GLU A 472 6.90 -19.80 -9.27
C GLU A 472 5.81 -20.48 -8.42
N GLY A 473 4.62 -20.69 -9.02
CA GLY A 473 3.50 -21.38 -8.39
C GLY A 473 3.57 -22.89 -8.60
N GLY A 474 3.11 -23.67 -7.61
CA GLY A 474 3.10 -25.12 -7.67
C GLY A 474 4.49 -25.78 -7.69
N ALA A 475 5.51 -25.07 -7.22
CA ALA A 475 6.90 -25.50 -7.24
C ALA A 475 7.59 -25.26 -5.90
N THR A 476 8.62 -26.05 -5.62
CA THR A 476 9.49 -25.90 -4.44
C THR A 476 10.81 -25.28 -4.87
N TYR A 477 11.32 -24.35 -4.08
CA TYR A 477 12.62 -23.73 -4.34
C TYR A 477 13.76 -24.76 -4.29
N SER A 478 14.71 -24.62 -5.22
CA SER A 478 15.93 -25.43 -5.24
C SER A 478 17.15 -24.52 -5.45
N SER A 479 18.06 -24.52 -4.51
CA SER A 479 19.29 -23.70 -4.58
C SER A 479 20.20 -24.03 -5.79
N THR A 480 20.01 -25.20 -6.42
CA THR A 480 20.77 -25.63 -7.60
C THR A 480 19.93 -25.70 -8.87
N GLY A 481 18.59 -25.70 -8.76
CA GLY A 481 17.66 -25.85 -9.89
C GLY A 481 16.93 -24.56 -10.26
N THR A 482 16.65 -23.68 -9.28
CA THR A 482 15.94 -22.42 -9.53
C THR A 482 16.90 -21.40 -10.14
N THR A 483 16.50 -20.82 -11.27
CA THR A 483 17.24 -19.71 -11.89
C THR A 483 16.81 -18.38 -11.27
N LEU A 484 17.76 -17.65 -10.71
CA LEU A 484 17.53 -16.30 -10.18
C LEU A 484 17.77 -15.24 -11.23
N GLN A 485 16.87 -14.27 -11.36
CA GLN A 485 17.06 -13.07 -12.17
C GLN A 485 17.90 -12.07 -11.39
N LEU A 486 19.19 -11.94 -11.74
CA LEU A 486 20.11 -11.03 -11.06
C LEU A 486 20.35 -9.73 -11.83
N THR A 487 20.04 -9.70 -13.13
CA THR A 487 20.22 -8.52 -13.98
C THR A 487 18.92 -7.74 -14.05
N ASN A 488 18.91 -6.55 -13.47
CA ASN A 488 17.77 -5.64 -13.42
C ASN A 488 16.43 -6.33 -13.11
N PRO A 489 16.34 -7.13 -12.02
CA PRO A 489 15.08 -7.77 -11.65
C PRO A 489 14.04 -6.71 -11.23
N PRO A 490 12.74 -7.03 -11.24
CA PRO A 490 11.72 -6.16 -10.68
C PRO A 490 12.05 -5.76 -9.24
N ARG A 491 11.82 -4.49 -8.90
CA ARG A 491 11.91 -3.97 -7.54
C ARG A 491 10.54 -3.48 -7.13
N ARG A 492 10.14 -3.83 -5.91
CA ARG A 492 8.88 -3.41 -5.32
C ARG A 492 8.90 -3.70 -3.82
N ASP A 493 7.92 -3.24 -3.08
CA ASP A 493 7.81 -3.51 -1.64
C ASP A 493 6.77 -4.58 -1.30
N THR A 494 5.93 -4.97 -2.26
CA THR A 494 4.90 -5.99 -2.09
C THR A 494 4.83 -6.92 -3.29
N ALA A 495 5.14 -8.22 -3.12
CA ALA A 495 5.10 -9.22 -4.18
C ALA A 495 4.28 -10.45 -3.75
N VAL A 496 3.64 -11.09 -4.71
CA VAL A 496 2.84 -12.29 -4.44
C VAL A 496 3.74 -13.50 -4.23
N LEU A 497 3.61 -14.19 -3.10
CA LEU A 497 4.01 -15.58 -2.96
C LEU A 497 2.92 -16.44 -3.63
N PRO A 498 3.19 -17.13 -4.74
CA PRO A 498 2.17 -17.90 -5.44
C PRO A 498 1.68 -19.11 -4.64
N ALA A 499 0.47 -19.55 -4.96
CA ALA A 499 -0.15 -20.72 -4.36
C ALA A 499 0.74 -21.97 -4.48
N SER A 500 0.98 -22.66 -3.35
CA SER A 500 1.83 -23.86 -3.28
C SER A 500 3.19 -23.69 -3.97
N GLY A 501 3.75 -22.49 -3.88
CA GLY A 501 4.96 -22.11 -4.60
C GLY A 501 5.98 -21.40 -3.74
N PHE A 502 6.87 -20.68 -4.39
CA PHE A 502 7.91 -19.90 -3.73
C PHE A 502 8.06 -18.49 -4.31
N LEU A 503 8.60 -17.60 -3.47
CA LEU A 503 9.04 -16.26 -3.80
C LEU A 503 10.45 -16.06 -3.25
N VAL A 504 11.41 -15.69 -4.10
CA VAL A 504 12.75 -15.30 -3.67
C VAL A 504 12.90 -13.79 -3.81
N ILE A 505 13.11 -13.13 -2.68
CA ILE A 505 13.40 -11.69 -2.65
C ILE A 505 14.82 -11.44 -2.17
N GLY A 506 15.42 -10.35 -2.68
CA GLY A 506 16.74 -9.89 -2.24
C GLY A 506 16.71 -8.40 -1.93
N PHE A 507 17.47 -7.97 -0.94
CA PHE A 507 17.63 -6.56 -0.59
C PHE A 507 19.00 -6.32 0.05
N ILE A 508 19.38 -5.04 0.16
CA ILE A 508 20.63 -4.62 0.82
C ILE A 508 20.28 -4.15 2.22
N THR A 509 21.08 -4.52 3.21
CA THR A 509 20.95 -4.07 4.62
C THR A 509 21.51 -2.65 4.78
N ASP A 510 21.02 -1.70 3.98
CA ASP A 510 21.46 -0.29 3.93
C ASP A 510 20.55 0.67 4.72
N ASN A 511 19.49 0.12 5.31
CA ASN A 511 18.52 0.86 6.10
C ASN A 511 18.34 0.20 7.49
N PRO A 512 19.20 0.52 8.45
CA PRO A 512 19.17 -0.10 9.78
C PRO A 512 17.88 0.23 10.53
N GLY A 513 17.27 -0.78 11.15
CA GLY A 513 16.01 -0.64 11.89
C GLY A 513 15.38 -1.97 12.24
N VAL A 514 14.12 -1.90 12.67
CA VAL A 514 13.23 -3.05 12.83
C VAL A 514 12.16 -2.94 11.76
N TRP A 515 12.12 -3.91 10.85
CA TRP A 515 11.25 -3.87 9.68
C TRP A 515 10.36 -5.10 9.63
N PRO A 516 9.02 -4.92 9.62
CA PRO A 516 8.13 -6.06 9.42
C PRO A 516 8.29 -6.66 8.03
N LEU A 517 8.25 -8.00 7.96
CA LEU A 517 7.96 -8.77 6.77
C LEU A 517 6.67 -9.54 7.07
N HIS A 518 5.61 -9.30 6.31
CA HIS A 518 4.32 -9.92 6.59
C HIS A 518 3.47 -10.12 5.33
N CYS A 519 2.51 -11.03 5.42
CA CYS A 519 1.44 -11.11 4.43
C CYS A 519 0.50 -9.91 4.61
N HIS A 520 0.00 -9.36 3.51
CA HIS A 520 -0.91 -8.21 3.52
C HIS A 520 -2.40 -8.60 3.51
N VAL A 521 -2.73 -9.89 3.41
CA VAL A 521 -4.06 -10.43 3.71
C VAL A 521 -4.25 -10.48 5.22
N SER A 522 -5.40 -10.07 5.72
CA SER A 522 -5.69 -9.98 7.17
C SER A 522 -6.82 -10.86 7.61
#